data_eda046ac85bdea0db20dcd8f025b41fb
#
_entry.id   eda046ac85bdea0db20dcd8f025b41fb
#
_cell.length_a   1.000
_cell.length_b   1.000
_cell.length_c   1.000
_cell.angle_alpha   90.00
_cell.angle_beta   90.00
_cell.angle_gamma   90.00
#
_symmetry.space_group_name_H-M   'P 1'
#
loop_
_entity.id
_entity.type
_entity.pdbx_description
1 polymer ?
#
loop_
_entity_poly.entity_id
_entity_poly.type
_entity_poly.pdbx_seq_one_letter_code
_entity_poly.pdbx_strand_id
1 'polypeptide(L)'
;MRELNIIEASWSMDAAGSWLKLRTEMPGQAQMVAGELDPQKKYTLTIKEFRKKRSLDANAYAWVLMNKLADKLNMGVRDLYRHYIPDIPENSQVVCVPTEAVEKLQSGWEHNGIGWCSDTLKSKLPGCTNVVLYYGSSTFDQKQMGVLLDLIIEDCKQVGVEYLTPEELERLKGEWDA
;
A
#
# COMPACT_ATOMS: atom_id res chain seq x y z
N MET A 1 -16.93 -7.71 -6.79
CA MET A 1 -16.75 -7.80 -5.32
C MET A 1 -17.26 -6.49 -4.75
N ARG A 2 -18.14 -6.52 -3.75
CA ARG A 2 -18.61 -5.30 -3.07
C ARG A 2 -17.86 -5.15 -1.76
N GLU A 3 -17.50 -3.92 -1.42
CA GLU A 3 -16.84 -3.57 -0.18
C GLU A 3 -17.81 -2.78 0.70
N LEU A 4 -17.80 -3.06 2.00
CA LEU A 4 -18.57 -2.36 3.02
C LEU A 4 -17.62 -1.84 4.08
N ASN A 5 -17.71 -0.55 4.39
CA ASN A 5 -16.99 0.02 5.52
C ASN A 5 -17.75 -0.31 6.81
N ILE A 6 -17.06 -1.03 7.70
CA ILE A 6 -17.59 -1.48 8.98
C ILE A 6 -17.01 -0.59 10.06
N ILE A 7 -17.88 0.00 10.88
CA ILE A 7 -17.49 0.88 12.00
C ILE A 7 -17.65 0.22 13.37
N GLU A 8 -18.43 -0.89 13.43
CA GLU A 8 -18.62 -1.65 14.65
C GLU A 8 -19.02 -3.08 14.33
N ALA A 9 -18.56 -4.03 15.14
CA ALA A 9 -18.96 -5.43 15.06
C ALA A 9 -19.41 -5.93 16.42
N SER A 10 -20.48 -6.70 16.45
CA SER A 10 -20.96 -7.42 17.64
C SER A 10 -21.44 -8.82 17.25
N TRP A 11 -21.53 -9.71 18.23
CA TRP A 11 -22.07 -11.03 17.99
C TRP A 11 -23.18 -11.35 18.99
N SER A 12 -24.07 -12.22 18.61
CA SER A 12 -25.10 -12.76 19.48
C SER A 12 -25.37 -14.22 19.12
N MET A 13 -25.96 -14.97 20.04
CA MET A 13 -26.35 -16.36 19.84
C MET A 13 -27.81 -16.55 20.21
N ASP A 14 -28.54 -17.33 19.43
CA ASP A 14 -29.90 -17.75 19.70
C ASP A 14 -30.10 -19.23 19.34
N ALA A 15 -31.34 -19.71 19.37
CA ALA A 15 -31.67 -21.09 19.02
C ALA A 15 -31.36 -21.46 17.56
N ALA A 16 -31.28 -20.50 16.67
CA ALA A 16 -30.95 -20.71 15.24
C ALA A 16 -29.43 -20.72 14.96
N GLY A 17 -28.61 -20.21 15.90
CA GLY A 17 -27.15 -20.20 15.78
C GLY A 17 -26.50 -18.92 16.25
N SER A 18 -25.27 -18.71 15.77
CA SER A 18 -24.47 -17.52 16.06
C SER A 18 -24.63 -16.48 14.97
N TRP A 19 -24.81 -15.23 15.38
CA TRP A 19 -24.98 -14.10 14.50
C TRP A 19 -23.80 -13.14 14.63
N LEU A 20 -23.20 -12.75 13.50
CA LEU A 20 -22.28 -11.62 13.42
C LEU A 20 -23.06 -10.40 12.93
N LYS A 21 -23.16 -9.36 13.74
CA LYS A 21 -23.80 -8.09 13.41
C LYS A 21 -22.73 -7.05 13.09
N LEU A 22 -22.83 -6.44 11.94
CA LEU A 22 -21.90 -5.42 11.46
C LEU A 22 -22.65 -4.11 11.27
N ARG A 23 -22.15 -3.03 11.89
CA ARG A 23 -22.65 -1.69 11.64
C ARG A 23 -21.82 -1.07 10.53
N THR A 24 -22.47 -0.67 9.45
CA THR A 24 -21.83 -0.04 8.30
C THR A 24 -21.94 1.47 8.38
N GLU A 25 -21.00 2.17 7.77
CA GLU A 25 -20.99 3.63 7.69
C GLU A 25 -22.22 4.17 6.95
N MET A 26 -22.61 3.50 5.86
CA MET A 26 -23.78 3.87 5.05
C MET A 26 -24.92 2.83 5.18
N PRO A 27 -26.06 3.20 5.79
CA PRO A 27 -27.17 2.25 6.05
C PRO A 27 -27.70 1.55 4.78
N GLY A 28 -27.81 2.25 3.66
CA GLY A 28 -28.31 1.69 2.40
C GLY A 28 -27.44 0.61 1.79
N GLN A 29 -26.13 0.63 2.04
CA GLN A 29 -25.21 -0.38 1.50
C GLN A 29 -25.43 -1.75 2.15
N ALA A 30 -25.66 -1.80 3.46
CA ALA A 30 -25.95 -3.05 4.15
C ALA A 30 -27.23 -3.72 3.63
N GLN A 31 -28.28 -2.93 3.38
CA GLN A 31 -29.55 -3.43 2.83
C GLN A 31 -29.35 -3.98 1.40
N MET A 32 -28.61 -3.29 0.57
CA MET A 32 -28.32 -3.74 -0.81
C MET A 32 -27.56 -5.06 -0.81
N VAL A 33 -26.50 -5.17 -0.01
CA VAL A 33 -25.69 -6.41 0.07
C VAL A 33 -26.54 -7.56 0.61
N ALA A 34 -27.32 -7.34 1.68
CA ALA A 34 -28.18 -8.35 2.26
C ALA A 34 -29.25 -8.83 1.24
N GLY A 35 -29.80 -7.92 0.43
CA GLY A 35 -30.79 -8.24 -0.60
C GLY A 35 -30.26 -9.02 -1.80
N GLU A 36 -28.93 -9.00 -2.02
CA GLU A 36 -28.29 -9.76 -3.11
C GLU A 36 -27.87 -11.18 -2.70
N LEU A 37 -27.89 -11.48 -1.41
CA LEU A 37 -27.53 -12.81 -0.93
C LEU A 37 -28.69 -13.79 -1.13
N ASP A 38 -28.41 -14.86 -1.87
CA ASP A 38 -29.35 -15.98 -2.05
C ASP A 38 -29.31 -16.87 -0.79
N PRO A 39 -30.43 -17.04 -0.07
CA PRO A 39 -30.45 -17.85 1.17
C PRO A 39 -30.06 -19.32 0.97
N GLN A 40 -30.08 -19.82 -0.26
CA GLN A 40 -29.71 -21.20 -0.57
C GLN A 40 -28.22 -21.38 -0.85
N LYS A 41 -27.45 -20.28 -0.90
CA LYS A 41 -26.02 -20.33 -1.19
C LYS A 41 -25.19 -20.03 0.05
N LYS A 42 -23.97 -20.58 0.05
CA LYS A 42 -22.98 -20.26 1.09
C LYS A 42 -22.06 -19.15 0.58
N TYR A 43 -21.73 -18.22 1.45
CA TYR A 43 -20.86 -17.08 1.16
C TYR A 43 -19.70 -17.03 2.15
N THR A 44 -18.58 -16.47 1.68
CA THR A 44 -17.42 -16.18 2.51
C THR A 44 -17.34 -14.68 2.74
N LEU A 45 -17.24 -14.26 4.00
CA LEU A 45 -16.95 -12.87 4.38
C LEU A 45 -15.47 -12.75 4.72
N THR A 46 -14.79 -11.79 4.09
CA THR A 46 -13.42 -11.42 4.44
C THR A 46 -13.42 -10.00 4.99
N ILE A 47 -12.86 -9.82 6.18
CA ILE A 47 -12.71 -8.52 6.84
C ILE A 47 -11.25 -8.13 6.77
N LYS A 48 -10.99 -6.91 6.26
CA LYS A 48 -9.66 -6.29 6.22
C LYS A 48 -9.74 -4.94 6.89
N GLU A 49 -8.62 -4.48 7.47
CA GLU A 49 -8.52 -3.10 7.92
C GLU A 49 -8.76 -2.14 6.77
N PHE A 50 -9.64 -1.14 7.00
CA PHE A 50 -9.86 -0.08 6.02
C PHE A 50 -8.64 0.83 5.99
N ARG A 51 -8.05 0.99 4.82
CA ARG A 51 -6.97 1.95 4.57
C ARG A 51 -7.40 2.88 3.44
N LYS A 52 -7.40 4.18 3.72
CA LYS A 52 -7.73 5.20 2.71
C LYS A 52 -6.67 5.13 1.60
N LYS A 53 -7.11 4.95 0.36
CA LYS A 53 -6.21 4.90 -0.80
C LYS A 53 -5.48 6.24 -0.94
N ARG A 54 -4.22 6.19 -1.39
CA ARG A 54 -3.44 7.39 -1.72
C ARG A 54 -4.16 8.28 -2.72
N SER A 55 -3.97 9.58 -2.63
CA SER A 55 -4.41 10.53 -3.65
C SER A 55 -3.60 10.35 -4.94
N LEU A 56 -4.25 10.46 -6.11
CA LEU A 56 -3.56 10.51 -7.41
C LEU A 56 -2.67 11.75 -7.51
N ASP A 57 -3.09 12.86 -6.91
CA ASP A 57 -2.35 14.13 -6.91
C ASP A 57 -1.07 14.03 -6.06
N ALA A 58 -1.14 13.34 -4.93
CA ALA A 58 0.04 13.03 -4.11
C ALA A 58 1.08 12.22 -4.88
N ASN A 59 0.63 11.21 -5.61
CA ASN A 59 1.52 10.42 -6.44
C ASN A 59 2.10 11.23 -7.60
N ALA A 60 1.29 12.05 -8.28
CA ALA A 60 1.76 12.92 -9.36
C ALA A 60 2.81 13.91 -8.84
N TYR A 61 2.56 14.51 -7.67
CA TYR A 61 3.50 15.41 -7.02
C TYR A 61 4.83 14.72 -6.65
N ALA A 62 4.78 13.52 -6.09
CA ALA A 62 5.99 12.74 -5.80
C ALA A 62 6.83 12.52 -7.07
N TRP A 63 6.20 12.19 -8.20
CA TRP A 63 6.91 12.03 -9.47
C TRP A 63 7.52 13.32 -9.99
N VAL A 64 6.85 14.47 -9.83
CA VAL A 64 7.42 15.79 -10.19
C VAL A 64 8.66 16.07 -9.37
N LEU A 65 8.63 15.87 -8.06
CA LEU A 65 9.80 16.06 -7.19
C LEU A 65 10.94 15.10 -7.52
N MET A 66 10.63 13.81 -7.70
CA MET A 66 11.64 12.81 -8.05
C MET A 66 12.32 13.11 -9.37
N ASN A 67 11.60 13.61 -10.39
CA ASN A 67 12.23 14.01 -11.65
C ASN A 67 13.20 15.18 -11.44
N LYS A 68 12.80 16.23 -10.74
CA LYS A 68 13.68 17.38 -10.43
C LYS A 68 14.93 16.94 -9.64
N LEU A 69 14.73 16.04 -8.67
CA LEU A 69 15.79 15.52 -7.82
C LEU A 69 16.76 14.63 -8.61
N ALA A 70 16.24 13.74 -9.44
CA ALA A 70 17.02 12.87 -10.32
C ALA A 70 17.88 13.67 -11.29
N ASP A 71 17.32 14.72 -11.91
CA ASP A 71 18.05 15.65 -12.77
C ASP A 71 19.17 16.36 -12.01
N LYS A 72 18.90 16.82 -10.80
CA LYS A 72 19.89 17.48 -9.94
C LYS A 72 21.03 16.55 -9.51
N LEU A 73 20.72 15.30 -9.23
CA LEU A 73 21.67 14.27 -8.80
C LEU A 73 22.34 13.55 -9.98
N ASN A 74 21.94 13.86 -11.22
CA ASN A 74 22.40 13.18 -12.44
C ASN A 74 22.23 11.65 -12.37
N MET A 75 21.07 11.19 -11.91
CA MET A 75 20.73 9.77 -11.80
C MET A 75 19.38 9.46 -12.45
N GLY A 76 19.11 8.16 -12.69
CA GLY A 76 17.84 7.73 -13.24
C GLY A 76 16.70 7.90 -12.23
N VAL A 77 15.57 8.50 -12.64
CA VAL A 77 14.40 8.66 -11.75
C VAL A 77 13.86 7.32 -11.24
N ARG A 78 13.99 6.26 -12.02
CA ARG A 78 13.59 4.90 -11.60
C ARG A 78 14.47 4.35 -10.48
N ASP A 79 15.77 4.61 -10.55
CA ASP A 79 16.74 4.17 -9.55
C ASP A 79 16.52 4.95 -8.26
N LEU A 80 16.31 6.26 -8.37
CA LEU A 80 15.95 7.11 -7.25
C LEU A 80 14.65 6.64 -6.58
N TYR A 81 13.61 6.34 -7.35
CA TYR A 81 12.36 5.84 -6.81
C TYR A 81 12.55 4.51 -6.08
N ARG A 82 13.29 3.57 -6.65
CA ARG A 82 13.59 2.28 -6.03
C ARG A 82 14.38 2.43 -4.73
N HIS A 83 15.16 3.50 -4.60
CA HIS A 83 15.90 3.80 -3.38
C HIS A 83 14.98 4.07 -2.18
N TYR A 84 13.85 4.76 -2.39
CA TYR A 84 12.91 5.09 -1.32
C TYR A 84 12.01 3.92 -0.89
N ILE A 85 11.74 2.98 -1.78
CA ILE A 85 10.75 1.91 -1.56
C ILE A 85 11.02 1.07 -0.31
N PRO A 86 12.27 0.66 0.00
CA PRO A 86 12.58 -0.12 1.20
C PRO A 86 12.32 0.63 2.52
N ASP A 87 12.36 1.95 2.50
CA ASP A 87 12.21 2.80 3.70
C ASP A 87 10.73 3.07 4.05
N ILE A 88 9.80 2.62 3.22
CA ILE A 88 8.36 2.78 3.48
C ILE A 88 7.88 1.73 4.49
N PRO A 89 7.30 2.15 5.62
CA PRO A 89 6.82 1.22 6.64
C PRO A 89 5.74 0.26 6.11
N GLU A 90 5.76 -0.98 6.61
CA GLU A 90 4.78 -2.02 6.28
C GLU A 90 4.66 -2.32 4.77
N ASN A 91 5.70 -2.00 4.01
CA ASN A 91 5.70 -2.10 2.55
C ASN A 91 6.39 -3.35 2.02
N SER A 92 6.66 -4.33 2.85
CA SER A 92 7.38 -5.52 2.44
C SER A 92 6.83 -6.80 3.06
N GLN A 93 7.14 -7.90 2.41
CA GLN A 93 6.98 -9.24 2.98
C GLN A 93 8.24 -10.05 2.77
N VAL A 94 8.54 -10.95 3.69
CA VAL A 94 9.67 -11.87 3.58
C VAL A 94 9.17 -13.27 3.29
N VAL A 95 9.72 -13.88 2.26
CA VAL A 95 9.44 -15.27 1.90
C VAL A 95 10.73 -16.07 1.86
N CYS A 96 10.70 -17.30 2.34
CA CYS A 96 11.84 -18.22 2.25
C CYS A 96 11.59 -19.18 1.09
N VAL A 97 12.49 -19.18 0.12
CA VAL A 97 12.39 -20.03 -1.07
C VAL A 97 13.68 -20.83 -1.32
N PRO A 98 13.63 -21.94 -2.04
CA PRO A 98 14.85 -22.60 -2.50
C PRO A 98 15.73 -21.60 -3.28
N THR A 99 17.05 -21.65 -3.03
CA THR A 99 17.98 -20.67 -3.63
C THR A 99 17.91 -20.63 -5.15
N GLU A 100 17.63 -21.77 -5.80
CA GLU A 100 17.45 -21.89 -7.24
C GLU A 100 16.18 -21.20 -7.78
N ALA A 101 15.19 -20.93 -6.91
CA ALA A 101 13.94 -20.27 -7.30
C ALA A 101 13.98 -18.75 -7.14
N VAL A 102 15.03 -18.20 -6.55
CA VAL A 102 15.14 -16.77 -6.21
C VAL A 102 14.99 -15.87 -7.43
N GLU A 103 15.79 -16.09 -8.49
CA GLU A 103 15.74 -15.26 -9.69
C GLU A 103 14.36 -15.26 -10.36
N LYS A 104 13.72 -16.42 -10.42
CA LYS A 104 12.37 -16.53 -11.00
C LYS A 104 11.34 -15.76 -10.19
N LEU A 105 11.42 -15.82 -8.85
CA LEU A 105 10.55 -15.07 -7.95
C LEU A 105 10.76 -13.57 -8.11
N GLN A 106 12.00 -13.09 -8.06
CA GLN A 106 12.36 -11.68 -8.20
C GLN A 106 11.91 -11.12 -9.55
N SER A 107 12.24 -11.81 -10.63
CA SER A 107 11.81 -11.40 -11.97
C SER A 107 10.28 -11.32 -12.09
N GLY A 108 9.56 -12.32 -11.58
CA GLY A 108 8.09 -12.30 -11.57
C GLY A 108 7.51 -11.16 -10.72
N TRP A 109 8.15 -10.86 -9.59
CA TRP A 109 7.73 -9.78 -8.71
C TRP A 109 7.92 -8.40 -9.35
N GLU A 110 9.08 -8.14 -9.94
CA GLU A 110 9.41 -6.87 -10.58
C GLU A 110 8.59 -6.55 -11.83
N HIS A 111 7.97 -7.55 -12.44
CA HIS A 111 7.03 -7.34 -13.56
C HIS A 111 5.75 -6.59 -13.17
N ASN A 112 5.41 -6.50 -11.87
CA ASN A 112 4.24 -5.75 -11.42
C ASN A 112 4.39 -4.22 -11.54
N GLY A 113 5.59 -3.71 -11.72
CA GLY A 113 5.84 -2.27 -11.94
C GLY A 113 7.17 -1.77 -11.39
N ILE A 114 7.47 -0.49 -11.62
CA ILE A 114 8.78 0.12 -11.35
C ILE A 114 9.21 0.01 -9.88
N GLY A 115 8.28 0.20 -8.95
CA GLY A 115 8.55 0.18 -7.51
C GLY A 115 8.43 -1.21 -6.87
N TRP A 116 8.11 -2.23 -7.66
CA TRP A 116 8.12 -3.61 -7.17
C TRP A 116 9.54 -4.14 -7.26
N CYS A 117 10.25 -4.06 -6.17
CA CYS A 117 11.65 -4.48 -6.09
C CYS A 117 11.82 -5.56 -5.01
N SER A 118 13.01 -6.12 -4.92
CA SER A 118 13.29 -7.21 -4.01
C SER A 118 14.75 -7.23 -3.59
N ASP A 119 14.99 -7.69 -2.36
CA ASP A 119 16.31 -7.95 -1.81
C ASP A 119 16.43 -9.39 -1.33
N THR A 120 17.67 -9.85 -1.18
CA THR A 120 17.94 -11.19 -0.64
C THR A 120 18.62 -11.10 0.70
N LEU A 121 18.19 -11.96 1.63
CA LEU A 121 18.81 -12.11 2.93
C LEU A 121 19.20 -13.58 3.17
N LYS A 122 20.26 -13.78 3.92
CA LYS A 122 20.70 -15.12 4.29
C LYS A 122 19.62 -15.83 5.10
N SER A 123 19.25 -17.04 4.69
CA SER A 123 18.37 -17.91 5.46
C SER A 123 19.14 -18.75 6.48
N LYS A 124 18.47 -19.10 7.56
CA LYS A 124 18.97 -20.12 8.52
C LYS A 124 18.72 -21.55 8.02
N LEU A 125 17.85 -21.72 7.03
CA LEU A 125 17.54 -23.03 6.45
C LEU A 125 18.53 -23.36 5.33
N PRO A 126 19.20 -24.50 5.38
CA PRO A 126 20.11 -24.93 4.31
C PRO A 126 19.40 -25.02 2.95
N GLY A 127 20.02 -24.56 1.89
CA GLY A 127 19.47 -24.57 0.53
C GLY A 127 18.35 -23.55 0.27
N CYS A 128 18.05 -22.68 1.25
CA CYS A 128 17.02 -21.66 1.14
C CYS A 128 17.63 -20.24 1.22
N THR A 129 16.94 -19.30 0.60
CA THR A 129 17.23 -17.85 0.68
C THR A 129 15.96 -17.12 1.08
N ASN A 130 16.09 -16.17 2.00
CA ASN A 130 15.00 -15.24 2.31
C ASN A 130 14.99 -14.14 1.25
N VAL A 131 13.84 -13.91 0.65
CA VAL A 131 13.62 -12.82 -0.29
C VAL A 131 12.69 -11.82 0.36
N VAL A 132 13.14 -10.57 0.47
CA VAL A 132 12.31 -9.43 0.87
C VAL A 132 11.67 -8.88 -0.40
N LEU A 133 10.35 -8.85 -0.42
CA LEU A 133 9.56 -8.40 -1.56
C LEU A 133 8.90 -7.07 -1.18
N TYR A 134 9.26 -6.00 -1.88
CA TYR A 134 8.72 -4.67 -1.65
C TYR A 134 7.62 -4.34 -2.66
N TYR A 135 6.54 -3.74 -2.17
CA TYR A 135 5.43 -3.31 -3.01
C TYR A 135 5.70 -1.92 -3.60
N GLY A 136 5.23 -1.69 -4.81
CA GLY A 136 5.29 -0.37 -5.44
C GLY A 136 4.21 0.58 -4.92
N SER A 137 4.39 1.90 -5.11
CA SER A 137 3.46 2.93 -4.62
C SER A 137 2.04 2.82 -5.17
N SER A 138 1.80 1.97 -6.17
CA SER A 138 0.44 1.67 -6.63
C SER A 138 -0.44 0.99 -5.56
N THR A 139 0.18 0.39 -4.56
CA THR A 139 -0.50 -0.28 -3.44
C THR A 139 -0.51 0.55 -2.16
N PHE A 140 0.20 1.69 -2.13
CA PHE A 140 0.34 2.51 -0.94
C PHE A 140 -1.00 3.07 -0.47
N ASP A 141 -1.17 3.06 0.83
CA ASP A 141 -2.18 3.87 1.48
C ASP A 141 -1.71 5.33 1.62
N GLN A 142 -2.57 6.17 2.20
CA GLN A 142 -2.30 7.58 2.38
C GLN A 142 -1.10 7.84 3.30
N LYS A 143 -0.96 7.07 4.38
CA LYS A 143 0.15 7.19 5.32
C LYS A 143 1.48 6.84 4.67
N GLN A 144 1.54 5.74 3.94
CA GLN A 144 2.73 5.31 3.19
C GLN A 144 3.12 6.33 2.12
N MET A 145 2.12 6.90 1.42
CA MET A 145 2.36 7.97 0.44
C MET A 145 2.88 9.25 1.10
N GLY A 146 2.41 9.59 2.30
CA GLY A 146 2.93 10.68 3.11
C GLY A 146 4.40 10.47 3.46
N VAL A 147 4.77 9.29 3.94
CA VAL A 147 6.18 8.96 4.25
C VAL A 147 7.07 9.07 3.00
N LEU A 148 6.60 8.55 1.84
CA LEU A 148 7.36 8.68 0.59
C LEU A 148 7.61 10.13 0.23
N LEU A 149 6.61 10.99 0.33
CA LEU A 149 6.75 12.43 0.07
C LEU A 149 7.71 13.10 1.05
N ASP A 150 7.64 12.77 2.34
CA ASP A 150 8.51 13.33 3.36
C ASP A 150 10.00 12.99 3.08
N LEU A 151 10.29 11.75 2.68
CA LEU A 151 11.65 11.32 2.28
C LEU A 151 12.16 12.11 1.06
N ILE A 152 11.34 12.22 0.01
CA ILE A 152 11.71 12.95 -1.21
C ILE A 152 11.94 14.43 -0.91
N ILE A 153 11.08 15.05 -0.09
CA ILE A 153 11.18 16.46 0.30
C ILE A 153 12.46 16.71 1.12
N GLU A 154 12.81 15.79 2.01
CA GLU A 154 14.04 15.89 2.78
C GLU A 154 15.28 15.92 1.87
N ASP A 155 15.35 15.04 0.90
CA ASP A 155 16.44 15.04 -0.08
C ASP A 155 16.41 16.30 -0.96
N CYS A 156 15.21 16.78 -1.36
CA CYS A 156 15.08 18.04 -2.08
C CYS A 156 15.68 19.22 -1.30
N LYS A 157 15.44 19.28 0.03
CA LYS A 157 16.04 20.31 0.90
C LYS A 157 17.56 20.23 0.91
N GLN A 158 18.12 19.01 1.04
CA GLN A 158 19.57 18.82 1.12
C GLN A 158 20.30 19.29 -0.14
N VAL A 159 19.70 19.11 -1.31
CA VAL A 159 20.32 19.46 -2.60
C VAL A 159 19.84 20.77 -3.22
N GLY A 160 18.91 21.46 -2.52
CA GLY A 160 18.39 22.77 -2.98
C GLY A 160 17.44 22.67 -4.18
N VAL A 161 16.64 21.62 -4.24
CA VAL A 161 15.54 21.49 -5.20
C VAL A 161 14.28 22.14 -4.63
N GLU A 162 13.62 22.99 -5.41
CA GLU A 162 12.35 23.62 -4.99
C GLU A 162 11.23 22.59 -4.85
N TYR A 163 10.54 22.67 -3.73
CA TYR A 163 9.33 21.89 -3.39
C TYR A 163 8.24 22.84 -2.90
N LEU A 164 7.02 22.35 -2.73
CA LEU A 164 5.91 23.15 -2.19
C LEU A 164 6.21 23.64 -0.77
N THR A 165 5.73 24.83 -0.44
CA THR A 165 5.82 25.34 0.93
C THR A 165 5.08 24.44 1.91
N PRO A 166 5.39 24.48 3.21
CA PRO A 166 4.66 23.72 4.22
C PRO A 166 3.14 23.93 4.15
N GLU A 167 2.70 25.17 3.90
CA GLU A 167 1.28 25.53 3.80
C GLU A 167 0.62 24.91 2.56
N GLU A 168 1.30 24.91 1.42
CA GLU A 168 0.82 24.27 0.19
C GLU A 168 0.78 22.76 0.34
N LEU A 169 1.77 22.17 1.03
CA LEU A 169 1.83 20.76 1.30
C LEU A 169 0.72 20.32 2.26
N GLU A 170 0.47 21.09 3.33
CA GLU A 170 -0.64 20.83 4.27
C GLU A 170 -2.01 20.96 3.58
N ARG A 171 -2.18 21.91 2.68
CA ARG A 171 -3.40 22.03 1.86
C ARG A 171 -3.61 20.77 1.00
N LEU A 172 -2.57 20.31 0.31
CA LEU A 172 -2.63 19.07 -0.47
C LEU A 172 -2.92 17.86 0.41
N LYS A 173 -2.29 17.74 1.58
CA LYS A 173 -2.57 16.70 2.54
C LYS A 173 -4.01 16.77 3.06
N GLY A 174 -4.53 17.96 3.34
CA GLY A 174 -5.92 18.16 3.77
C GLY A 174 -6.96 17.79 2.70
N GLU A 175 -6.66 18.05 1.42
CA GLU A 175 -7.48 17.58 0.30
C GLU A 175 -7.45 16.02 0.17
N TRP A 176 -6.43 15.39 0.70
CA TRP A 176 -6.36 13.91 0.75
C TRP A 176 -7.19 13.32 1.90
N ASP A 177 -7.50 14.12 2.92
CA ASP A 177 -8.30 13.75 4.08
C ASP A 177 -9.82 13.98 3.88
N ALA A 178 -10.20 14.70 2.85
CA ALA A 178 -11.58 14.96 2.48
C ALA A 178 -12.14 13.90 1.53
#